data_9bf7fbf5ff652d3bebc5768a35998bd5
#
_entry.id   9bf7fbf5ff652d3bebc5768a35998bd5
#
_cell.length_a   1.000
_cell.length_b   1.000
_cell.length_c   1.000
_cell.angle_alpha   90.00
_cell.angle_beta   90.00
_cell.angle_gamma   90.00
#
_symmetry.space_group_name_H-M   'P 1'
#
loop_
_entity.id
_entity.type
_entity.pdbx_description
1 polymer ?
#
loop_
_entity_poly.entity_id
_entity_poly.type
_entity_poly.pdbx_seq_one_letter_code
_entity_poly.pdbx_strand_id
1 'polypeptide(L)'
;MPIVSAENQNSWSFSIGQFDVNDSNDSSEIRLERLSGKNMFGDMELIGDMELKPFVGFMMNGDDGKYFYSGLRKNYSISSKWIFTPSFAAGYYDRDSSKDLGHNIEFRSQIEFSRDIGNQNRIGFNLNHISNSSIGDTNPGVESATISIIRPF
;
A
#
# COMPACT_ATOMS: atom_id res chain seq x y z
N MET A 1 16.37 -18.44 6.30
CA MET A 1 14.96 -18.70 6.62
C MET A 1 14.12 -18.57 5.36
N PRO A 2 13.14 -19.43 5.16
CA PRO A 2 12.24 -19.30 4.01
C PRO A 2 11.39 -18.02 4.17
N ILE A 3 11.21 -17.30 3.07
CA ILE A 3 10.37 -16.08 2.98
C ILE A 3 8.95 -16.31 3.52
N VAL A 4 8.42 -17.53 3.36
CA VAL A 4 7.08 -17.94 3.82
C VAL A 4 6.84 -17.62 5.30
N SER A 5 7.87 -17.66 6.14
CA SER A 5 7.71 -17.34 7.57
C SER A 5 7.51 -15.84 7.82
N ALA A 6 8.16 -14.98 7.03
CA ALA A 6 8.01 -13.52 7.14
C ALA A 6 6.65 -13.02 6.63
N GLU A 7 6.09 -13.68 5.62
CA GLU A 7 4.78 -13.33 5.04
C GLU A 7 3.62 -13.54 6.02
N ASN A 8 3.78 -14.44 6.99
CA ASN A 8 2.74 -14.79 7.95
C ASN A 8 2.87 -14.06 9.29
N GLN A 9 3.72 -13.05 9.36
CA GLN A 9 3.91 -12.23 10.56
C GLN A 9 3.29 -10.85 10.38
N ASN A 10 2.79 -10.31 11.49
CA ASN A 10 2.42 -8.89 11.54
C ASN A 10 3.67 -8.05 11.30
N SER A 11 3.54 -7.01 10.51
CA SER A 11 4.69 -6.18 10.13
C SER A 11 4.31 -4.70 10.08
N TRP A 12 5.30 -3.86 10.32
CA TRP A 12 5.25 -2.45 9.96
C TRP A 12 5.92 -2.24 8.61
N SER A 13 5.32 -1.40 7.76
CA SER A 13 5.93 -0.91 6.54
C SER A 13 6.05 0.61 6.62
N PHE A 14 7.27 1.10 6.50
CA PHE A 14 7.54 2.53 6.37
C PHE A 14 8.02 2.81 4.96
N SER A 15 7.41 3.79 4.28
CA SER A 15 7.73 4.13 2.89
C SER A 15 8.05 5.61 2.75
N ILE A 16 8.96 5.90 1.84
CA ILE A 16 9.26 7.25 1.37
C ILE A 16 9.28 7.26 -0.16
N GLY A 17 8.91 8.36 -0.76
CA GLY A 17 8.95 8.48 -2.22
C GLY A 17 8.36 9.77 -2.74
N GLN A 18 7.76 9.67 -3.91
CA GLN A 18 7.20 10.80 -4.63
C GLN A 18 5.72 10.60 -4.90
N PHE A 19 4.94 11.59 -4.50
CA PHE A 19 3.53 11.75 -4.82
C PHE A 19 3.40 12.47 -6.15
N ASP A 20 2.47 12.03 -6.99
CA ASP A 20 2.15 12.63 -8.30
C ASP A 20 3.35 12.66 -9.26
N VAL A 21 3.89 11.46 -9.55
CA VAL A 21 5.07 11.32 -10.43
C VAL A 21 4.84 11.72 -11.89
N ASN A 22 3.58 11.86 -12.32
CA ASN A 22 3.21 12.10 -13.71
C ASN A 22 2.71 13.54 -13.97
N ASP A 23 2.57 14.37 -12.95
CA ASP A 23 1.94 15.68 -13.08
C ASP A 23 2.70 16.77 -12.31
N SER A 24 2.19 18.00 -12.38
CA SER A 24 2.81 19.19 -11.81
C SER A 24 2.67 19.36 -10.30
N ASN A 25 1.87 18.52 -9.62
CA ASN A 25 1.67 18.54 -8.18
C ASN A 25 2.60 17.57 -7.43
N ASP A 26 3.75 17.29 -8.01
CA ASP A 26 4.72 16.38 -7.42
C ASP A 26 5.23 16.90 -6.06
N SER A 27 5.29 16.00 -5.10
CA SER A 27 5.82 16.29 -3.77
C SER A 27 6.40 15.05 -3.13
N SER A 28 7.13 15.22 -2.03
CA SER A 28 7.57 14.07 -1.24
C SER A 28 6.38 13.35 -0.61
N GLU A 29 6.52 12.05 -0.39
CA GLU A 29 5.50 11.22 0.24
C GLU A 29 6.13 10.34 1.30
N ILE A 30 5.46 10.21 2.44
CA ILE A 30 5.76 9.23 3.47
C ILE A 30 4.54 8.40 3.79
N ARG A 31 4.74 7.13 4.15
CA ARG A 31 3.67 6.23 4.57
C ARG A 31 4.09 5.38 5.75
N LEU A 32 3.10 5.07 6.58
CA LEU A 32 3.21 4.08 7.62
C LEU A 32 2.03 3.12 7.48
N GLU A 33 2.32 1.83 7.38
CA GLU A 33 1.31 0.79 7.26
C GLU A 33 1.53 -0.29 8.31
N ARG A 34 0.43 -0.78 8.89
CA ARG A 34 0.41 -1.99 9.70
C ARG A 34 -0.16 -3.12 8.88
N LEU A 35 0.64 -4.13 8.64
CA LEU A 35 0.33 -5.28 7.80
C LEU A 35 0.00 -6.48 8.69
N SER A 36 -1.18 -7.06 8.53
CA SER A 36 -1.52 -8.31 9.20
C SER A 36 -0.85 -9.50 8.50
N GLY A 37 -0.32 -10.43 9.28
CA GLY A 37 0.16 -11.71 8.79
C GLY A 37 -0.94 -12.75 8.63
N LYS A 38 -2.15 -12.48 9.15
CA LYS A 38 -3.26 -13.42 9.12
C LYS A 38 -4.14 -13.23 7.88
N ASN A 39 -4.60 -14.34 7.32
CA ASN A 39 -5.63 -14.34 6.29
C ASN A 39 -6.96 -13.87 6.89
N MET A 40 -7.58 -12.86 6.29
CA MET A 40 -8.82 -12.27 6.79
C MET A 40 -10.00 -13.24 6.70
N PHE A 41 -10.03 -14.09 5.70
CA PHE A 41 -11.13 -15.01 5.38
C PHE A 41 -10.76 -16.49 5.57
N GLY A 42 -9.78 -16.79 6.43
CA GLY A 42 -9.20 -18.12 6.57
C GLY A 42 -10.19 -19.25 6.86
N ASP A 43 -11.32 -18.91 7.53
CA ASP A 43 -12.36 -19.89 7.89
C ASP A 43 -13.48 -20.02 6.84
N MET A 44 -13.41 -19.30 5.73
CA MET A 44 -14.41 -19.31 4.65
C MET A 44 -13.93 -20.17 3.48
N GLU A 45 -14.74 -21.13 3.03
CA GLU A 45 -14.33 -22.14 2.04
C GLU A 45 -13.84 -21.57 0.71
N LEU A 46 -14.53 -20.61 0.09
CA LEU A 46 -14.16 -20.10 -1.23
C LEU A 46 -13.18 -18.92 -1.16
N ILE A 47 -13.39 -17.99 -0.22
CA ILE A 47 -12.61 -16.76 -0.10
C ILE A 47 -11.34 -16.99 0.73
N GLY A 48 -11.36 -17.97 1.67
CA GLY A 48 -10.21 -18.32 2.51
C GLY A 48 -8.98 -18.74 1.70
N ASP A 49 -9.17 -19.48 0.62
CA ASP A 49 -8.10 -19.92 -0.26
C ASP A 49 -7.42 -18.78 -1.04
N MET A 50 -8.03 -17.61 -1.08
CA MET A 50 -7.43 -16.42 -1.71
C MET A 50 -6.28 -15.84 -0.90
N GLU A 51 -6.16 -16.18 0.39
CA GLU A 51 -5.10 -15.70 1.29
C GLU A 51 -5.00 -14.17 1.35
N LEU A 52 -6.13 -13.50 1.44
CA LEU A 52 -6.21 -12.04 1.52
C LEU A 52 -5.90 -11.56 2.94
N LYS A 53 -4.91 -10.70 3.08
CA LYS A 53 -4.44 -10.17 4.38
C LYS A 53 -4.80 -8.70 4.52
N PRO A 54 -5.44 -8.31 5.63
CA PRO A 54 -5.80 -6.91 5.83
C PRO A 54 -4.59 -6.06 6.18
N PHE A 55 -4.71 -4.79 5.89
CA PHE A 55 -3.78 -3.76 6.32
C PHE A 55 -4.48 -2.42 6.54
N VAL A 56 -3.87 -1.56 7.33
CA VAL A 56 -4.26 -0.17 7.52
C VAL A 56 -3.06 0.72 7.30
N GLY A 57 -3.28 1.92 6.81
CA GLY A 57 -2.18 2.83 6.53
C GLY A 57 -2.55 4.29 6.62
N PHE A 58 -1.50 5.08 6.70
CA PHE A 58 -1.53 6.53 6.69
C PHE A 58 -0.45 7.04 5.75
N MET A 59 -0.80 7.98 4.89
CA MET A 59 0.10 8.69 4.00
C MET A 59 0.02 10.18 4.25
N MET A 60 1.16 10.86 4.16
CA MET A 60 1.26 12.31 4.10
C MET A 60 2.22 12.69 2.99
N ASN A 61 1.88 13.75 2.24
CA ASN A 61 2.78 14.33 1.24
C ASN A 61 3.30 15.70 1.67
N GLY A 62 4.25 16.24 0.91
CA GLY A 62 4.93 17.51 1.22
C GLY A 62 4.04 18.75 1.14
N ASP A 63 2.85 18.65 0.57
CA ASP A 63 1.85 19.72 0.48
C ASP A 63 0.72 19.54 1.51
N ASP A 64 1.00 18.83 2.60
CA ASP A 64 0.08 18.57 3.72
C ASP A 64 -1.15 17.71 3.38
N GLY A 65 -1.18 17.08 2.20
CA GLY A 65 -2.18 16.08 1.86
C GLY A 65 -2.06 14.86 2.76
N LYS A 66 -3.18 14.34 3.23
CA LYS A 66 -3.24 13.19 4.15
C LYS A 66 -4.23 12.17 3.64
N TYR A 67 -3.87 10.89 3.77
CA TYR A 67 -4.72 9.79 3.34
C TYR A 67 -4.70 8.68 4.37
N PHE A 68 -5.86 8.41 4.96
CA PHE A 68 -6.10 7.26 5.83
C PHE A 68 -6.82 6.19 5.05
N TYR A 69 -6.31 4.97 5.07
CA TYR A 69 -6.86 3.88 4.27
C TYR A 69 -6.73 2.52 4.94
N SER A 70 -7.59 1.62 4.54
CA SER A 70 -7.45 0.22 4.86
C SER A 70 -7.84 -0.64 3.65
N GLY A 71 -7.33 -1.85 3.59
CA GLY A 71 -7.56 -2.70 2.44
C GLY A 71 -7.06 -4.11 2.63
N LEU A 72 -6.92 -4.79 1.50
CA LEU A 72 -6.48 -6.17 1.40
C LEU A 72 -5.29 -6.28 0.46
N ARG A 73 -4.38 -7.18 0.79
CA ARG A 73 -3.20 -7.50 0.01
C ARG A 73 -3.04 -9.01 -0.13
N LYS A 74 -2.37 -9.43 -1.17
CA LYS A 74 -1.98 -10.81 -1.38
C LYS A 74 -0.51 -10.90 -1.72
N ASN A 75 0.22 -11.81 -1.06
CA ASN A 75 1.63 -12.05 -1.32
C ASN A 75 1.80 -13.22 -2.29
N TYR A 76 2.61 -13.00 -3.32
CA TYR A 76 3.04 -14.03 -4.26
C TYR A 76 4.56 -14.16 -4.18
N SER A 77 5.04 -15.30 -3.71
CA SER A 77 6.47 -15.62 -3.73
C SER A 77 6.90 -15.92 -5.16
N ILE A 78 7.68 -15.02 -5.77
CA ILE A 78 8.22 -15.20 -7.13
C ILE A 78 9.58 -15.89 -7.13
N SER A 79 10.30 -15.87 -6.03
CA SER A 79 11.54 -16.62 -5.81
C SER A 79 11.79 -16.79 -4.32
N SER A 80 12.92 -17.41 -3.96
CA SER A 80 13.33 -17.56 -2.55
C SER A 80 13.57 -16.25 -1.80
N LYS A 81 13.68 -15.13 -2.50
CA LYS A 81 13.99 -13.81 -1.92
C LYS A 81 13.03 -12.70 -2.33
N TRP A 82 12.21 -12.91 -3.35
CA TRP A 82 11.35 -11.88 -3.92
C TRP A 82 9.87 -12.21 -3.76
N ILE A 83 9.11 -11.20 -3.36
CA ILE A 83 7.66 -11.26 -3.21
C ILE A 83 7.03 -10.17 -4.05
N PHE A 84 5.99 -10.52 -4.79
CA PHE A 84 5.10 -9.60 -5.47
C PHE A 84 3.81 -9.46 -4.67
N THR A 85 3.43 -8.23 -4.31
CA THR A 85 2.25 -7.97 -3.47
C THR A 85 1.35 -6.93 -4.12
N PRO A 86 0.31 -7.35 -4.86
CA PRO A 86 -0.78 -6.47 -5.22
C PRO A 86 -1.64 -6.16 -3.99
N SER A 87 -2.20 -4.95 -3.93
CA SER A 87 -3.12 -4.54 -2.88
C SER A 87 -4.16 -3.54 -3.39
N PHE A 88 -5.29 -3.52 -2.70
CA PHE A 88 -6.37 -2.58 -2.93
C PHE A 88 -6.86 -2.04 -1.59
N ALA A 89 -7.10 -0.72 -1.52
CA ALA A 89 -7.57 -0.05 -0.32
C ALA A 89 -8.61 1.02 -0.67
N ALA A 90 -9.41 1.35 0.33
CA ALA A 90 -10.30 2.50 0.32
C ALA A 90 -9.99 3.37 1.53
N GLY A 91 -10.15 4.68 1.40
CA GLY A 91 -9.84 5.58 2.50
C GLY A 91 -10.35 6.99 2.32
N TYR A 92 -9.97 7.81 3.27
CA TYR A 92 -10.31 9.23 3.32
C TYR A 92 -9.07 10.07 3.00
N TYR A 93 -9.19 10.89 1.97
CA TYR A 93 -8.17 11.82 1.53
C TYR A 93 -8.56 13.25 1.89
N ASP A 94 -7.68 13.93 2.63
CA ASP A 94 -7.73 15.35 2.91
C ASP A 94 -6.60 16.02 2.14
N ARG A 95 -6.93 16.80 1.15
CA ARG A 95 -5.92 17.37 0.25
C ARG A 95 -5.10 18.49 0.88
N ASP A 96 -5.69 19.29 1.79
CA ASP A 96 -5.12 20.55 2.27
C ASP A 96 -4.58 21.41 1.08
N SER A 97 -3.27 21.62 0.99
CA SER A 97 -2.62 22.32 -0.12
C SER A 97 -2.19 21.39 -1.27
N SER A 98 -2.45 20.10 -1.16
CA SER A 98 -2.08 19.09 -2.14
C SER A 98 -3.09 19.02 -3.30
N LYS A 99 -2.83 18.11 -4.24
CA LYS A 99 -3.68 17.87 -5.41
C LYS A 99 -5.13 17.59 -5.01
N ASP A 100 -6.05 18.25 -5.69
CA ASP A 100 -7.48 17.94 -5.58
C ASP A 100 -7.79 16.68 -6.38
N LEU A 101 -8.22 15.61 -5.69
CA LEU A 101 -8.60 14.35 -6.32
C LEU A 101 -10.08 14.27 -6.64
N GLY A 102 -10.85 15.34 -6.37
CA GLY A 102 -12.26 15.46 -6.71
C GLY A 102 -13.24 14.90 -5.69
N HIS A 103 -12.78 14.13 -4.72
CA HIS A 103 -13.60 13.56 -3.64
C HIS A 103 -12.72 13.19 -2.43
N ASN A 104 -13.32 13.15 -1.23
CA ASN A 104 -12.58 12.73 -0.04
C ASN A 104 -12.45 11.20 0.07
N ILE A 105 -13.41 10.45 -0.46
CA ILE A 105 -13.30 9.00 -0.53
C ILE A 105 -12.50 8.64 -1.78
N GLU A 106 -11.38 7.98 -1.56
CA GLU A 106 -10.43 7.60 -2.60
C GLU A 106 -10.07 6.12 -2.46
N PHE A 107 -9.84 5.47 -3.59
CA PHE A 107 -9.42 4.08 -3.69
C PHE A 107 -7.96 4.02 -4.16
N ARG A 108 -7.17 3.13 -3.58
CA ARG A 108 -5.77 2.91 -3.94
C ARG A 108 -5.57 1.51 -4.48
N SER A 109 -5.02 1.41 -5.67
CA SER A 109 -4.45 0.19 -6.22
C SER A 109 -2.93 0.28 -6.15
N GLN A 110 -2.25 -0.76 -5.68
CA GLN A 110 -0.80 -0.77 -5.56
C GLN A 110 -0.23 -2.12 -5.97
N ILE A 111 0.95 -2.08 -6.57
CA ILE A 111 1.83 -3.23 -6.72
C ILE A 111 3.13 -2.96 -5.95
N GLU A 112 3.61 -3.98 -5.26
CA GLU A 112 4.88 -3.95 -4.54
C GLU A 112 5.74 -5.12 -4.97
N PHE A 113 7.02 -4.84 -5.26
CA PHE A 113 8.06 -5.86 -5.35
C PHE A 113 8.98 -5.71 -4.15
N SER A 114 9.05 -6.71 -3.31
CA SER A 114 9.89 -6.67 -2.11
C SER A 114 10.89 -7.81 -2.09
N ARG A 115 12.07 -7.50 -1.53
CA ARG A 115 13.18 -8.44 -1.40
C ARG A 115 13.55 -8.64 0.05
N ASP A 116 13.77 -9.88 0.45
CA ASP A 116 14.35 -10.25 1.73
C ASP A 116 15.79 -9.72 1.83
N ILE A 117 16.07 -8.97 2.88
CA ILE A 117 17.39 -8.41 3.19
C ILE A 117 17.99 -8.99 4.47
N GLY A 118 17.41 -10.07 4.99
CA GLY A 118 17.83 -10.76 6.20
C GLY A 118 17.04 -10.35 7.45
N ASN A 119 17.09 -11.21 8.47
CA ASN A 119 16.37 -11.04 9.73
C ASN A 119 14.87 -10.80 9.55
N GLN A 120 14.28 -11.42 8.51
CA GLN A 120 12.86 -11.26 8.12
C GLN A 120 12.48 -9.85 7.68
N ASN A 121 13.44 -8.94 7.55
CA ASN A 121 13.19 -7.61 6.99
C ASN A 121 13.16 -7.67 5.46
N ARG A 122 12.37 -6.80 4.85
CA ARG A 122 12.29 -6.66 3.39
C ARG A 122 12.44 -5.20 2.99
N ILE A 123 13.02 -4.98 1.82
CA ILE A 123 12.97 -3.70 1.13
C ILE A 123 12.00 -3.83 -0.04
N GLY A 124 11.08 -2.88 -0.20
CA GLY A 124 10.07 -2.89 -1.25
C GLY A 124 10.15 -1.69 -2.16
N PHE A 125 9.73 -1.89 -3.40
CA PHE A 125 9.46 -0.84 -4.36
C PHE A 125 7.98 -0.86 -4.72
N ASN A 126 7.30 0.27 -4.60
CA ASN A 126 5.85 0.39 -4.76
C ASN A 126 5.50 1.38 -5.87
N LEU A 127 4.53 0.99 -6.68
CA LEU A 127 3.81 1.87 -7.59
C LEU A 127 2.33 1.82 -7.24
N ASN A 128 1.70 2.96 -7.09
CA ASN A 128 0.29 3.02 -6.77
C ASN A 128 -0.45 4.11 -7.52
N HIS A 129 -1.76 3.90 -7.61
CA HIS A 129 -2.72 4.80 -8.19
C HIS A 129 -3.85 5.03 -7.17
N ILE A 130 -4.17 6.29 -6.94
CA ILE A 130 -5.30 6.70 -6.09
C ILE A 130 -6.31 7.44 -6.97
N SER A 131 -7.58 7.06 -6.88
CA SER A 131 -8.68 7.68 -7.60
C SER A 131 -10.00 7.52 -6.87
N ASN A 132 -10.99 8.34 -7.18
CA ASN A 132 -12.32 8.23 -6.58
C ASN A 132 -13.28 7.32 -7.36
N SER A 133 -12.82 6.62 -8.38
CA SER A 133 -13.65 5.76 -9.23
C SER A 133 -14.90 6.46 -9.81
N SER A 134 -14.79 7.75 -10.06
CA SER A 134 -15.85 8.61 -10.59
C SER A 134 -17.08 8.77 -9.69
N ILE A 135 -16.92 8.63 -8.38
CA ILE A 135 -17.97 9.00 -7.41
C ILE A 135 -18.03 10.51 -7.16
N GLY A 136 -16.96 11.26 -7.46
CA GLY A 136 -16.94 12.71 -7.48
C GLY A 136 -17.24 13.27 -8.88
N ASP A 137 -17.45 14.59 -8.97
CA ASP A 137 -17.69 15.30 -10.23
C ASP A 137 -16.46 15.27 -11.16
N THR A 138 -15.26 15.20 -10.56
CA THR A 138 -13.99 15.02 -11.25
C THR A 138 -13.22 13.85 -10.67
N ASN A 139 -12.37 13.23 -11.48
CA ASN A 139 -11.56 12.09 -11.07
C ASN A 139 -10.18 12.15 -11.74
N PRO A 140 -9.32 13.12 -11.36
CA PRO A 140 -8.00 13.27 -11.99
C PRO A 140 -7.06 12.10 -11.69
N GLY A 141 -7.21 11.47 -10.50
CA GLY A 141 -6.30 10.43 -10.04
C GLY A 141 -4.89 10.94 -9.74
N VAL A 142 -4.08 10.10 -9.12
CA VAL A 142 -2.67 10.39 -8.86
C VAL A 142 -1.86 9.10 -8.80
N GLU A 143 -0.68 9.10 -9.42
CA GLU A 143 0.30 8.02 -9.37
C GLU A 143 1.43 8.41 -8.43
N SER A 144 1.88 7.45 -7.61
CA SER A 144 3.01 7.62 -6.71
C SER A 144 3.97 6.44 -6.79
N ALA A 145 5.25 6.73 -6.52
CA ALA A 145 6.31 5.73 -6.43
C ALA A 145 7.03 5.87 -5.09
N THR A 146 7.17 4.77 -4.35
CA THR A 146 7.81 4.76 -3.03
C THR A 146 8.74 3.57 -2.86
N ILE A 147 9.69 3.71 -1.94
CA ILE A 147 10.52 2.63 -1.43
C ILE A 147 10.11 2.39 0.03
N SER A 148 9.95 1.13 0.41
CA SER A 148 9.54 0.72 1.74
C SER A 148 10.57 -0.15 2.44
N ILE A 149 10.60 -0.05 3.78
CA ILE A 149 11.21 -1.03 4.68
C ILE A 149 10.08 -1.72 5.42
N ILE A 150 10.03 -3.04 5.31
CA ILE A 150 9.01 -3.88 5.95
C ILE A 150 9.68 -4.69 7.04
N ARG A 151 9.18 -4.55 8.26
CA ARG A 151 9.77 -5.18 9.44
C ARG A 151 8.71 -5.88 10.28
N PRO A 152 8.85 -7.18 10.57
CA PRO A 152 7.95 -7.90 11.47
C PRO A 152 8.10 -7.44 12.92
N PHE A 153 7.02 -7.62 13.71
CA PHE A 153 6.98 -7.34 15.14
C PHE A 153 6.19 -8.41 15.92
#